data_809c17351d71666f485c4144f30bb2a7
#
_entry.id   809c17351d71666f485c4144f30bb2a7
#
_cell.length_a   1.000
_cell.length_b   1.000
_cell.length_c   1.000
_cell.angle_alpha   90.00
_cell.angle_beta   90.00
_cell.angle_gamma   90.00
#
_symmetry.space_group_name_H-M   'P 1'
#
loop_
_entity.id
_entity.type
_entity.pdbx_description
1 polymer ?
#
loop_
_entity_poly.entity_id
_entity_poly.type
_entity_poly.pdbx_seq_one_letter_code
_entity_poly.pdbx_strand_id
1 'polypeptide(L)'
;MKDFDPKYENLPDYILKCTAQIWEGRDIAALDWHYSENLVVRTPAGISQGNSVGKANTMATLTEFPDRQLLGEDVIWCGDDEQGFVSSHRIVSTATHRGGIFGPDTGIKVVFRTIADTFCHGNRVWDEWLIRDNGAIATQLGQTTKDAAQALIDSGDLAFPLNPSTDILGPYTGAGNNNEWGQKHAEILQKIMLAEFGVIEDAYDRACHLAYPCGVEAHGIDAVKEFFIGLRSAFPHANFKIEHQIGRHDAMLGPRSAIRWSLTGKHEGYGRYGPPTGAEVHVMGVSHVEFGPWGLRRETTLIDDIAIWKQILLQTLVQE
;
A
#
# COMPACT_ATOMS: atom_id res chain seq x y z
N MET A 1 25.66 -0.30 -7.73
CA MET A 1 24.58 -1.17 -8.24
C MET A 1 25.00 -1.67 -9.63
N LYS A 2 25.29 -2.95 -9.70
CA LYS A 2 25.66 -3.60 -10.96
C LYS A 2 24.48 -3.58 -11.93
N ASP A 3 24.80 -3.35 -13.21
CA ASP A 3 23.83 -3.31 -14.31
C ASP A 3 22.76 -2.18 -14.21
N PHE A 4 22.95 -1.23 -13.31
CA PHE A 4 22.19 0.01 -13.30
C PHE A 4 22.96 1.12 -14.07
N ASP A 5 22.23 2.07 -14.64
CA ASP A 5 22.83 3.24 -15.28
C ASP A 5 23.69 3.99 -14.25
N PRO A 6 24.98 4.29 -14.57
CA PRO A 6 25.90 4.97 -13.64
C PRO A 6 25.43 6.35 -13.15
N LYS A 7 24.42 6.93 -13.77
CA LYS A 7 23.81 8.20 -13.32
C LYS A 7 23.07 8.08 -11.99
N TYR A 8 22.75 6.84 -11.55
CA TYR A 8 22.08 6.58 -10.28
C TYR A 8 23.10 6.25 -9.19
N GLU A 9 23.11 7.07 -8.13
CA GLU A 9 24.05 6.92 -7.02
C GLU A 9 23.75 5.69 -6.15
N ASN A 10 22.46 5.40 -5.94
CA ASN A 10 21.97 4.30 -5.12
C ASN A 10 20.53 3.95 -5.51
N LEU A 11 19.96 2.93 -4.87
CA LEU A 11 18.59 2.50 -5.18
C LEU A 11 17.52 3.58 -4.89
N PRO A 12 17.54 4.30 -3.75
CA PRO A 12 16.63 5.44 -3.55
C PRO A 12 16.71 6.49 -4.66
N ASP A 13 17.90 6.85 -5.11
CA ASP A 13 18.09 7.80 -6.20
C ASP A 13 17.47 7.29 -7.52
N TYR A 14 17.65 6.00 -7.83
CA TYR A 14 16.99 5.36 -8.99
C TYR A 14 15.46 5.45 -8.87
N ILE A 15 14.89 5.02 -7.74
CA ILE A 15 13.44 5.01 -7.52
C ILE A 15 12.84 6.41 -7.63
N LEU A 16 13.45 7.40 -6.99
CA LEU A 16 12.96 8.78 -7.00
C LEU A 16 13.05 9.42 -8.39
N LYS A 17 14.17 9.25 -9.10
CA LYS A 17 14.35 9.78 -10.45
C LYS A 17 13.45 9.10 -11.46
N CYS A 18 13.29 7.78 -11.38
CA CYS A 18 12.36 7.01 -12.21
C CYS A 18 10.91 7.49 -12.01
N THR A 19 10.49 7.61 -10.74
CA THR A 19 9.16 8.12 -10.38
C THR A 19 8.94 9.52 -10.93
N ALA A 20 9.88 10.44 -10.71
CA ALA A 20 9.79 11.81 -11.22
C ALA A 20 9.72 11.87 -12.75
N GLN A 21 10.56 11.11 -13.46
CA GLN A 21 10.56 11.08 -14.93
C GLN A 21 9.20 10.65 -15.49
N ILE A 22 8.68 9.51 -15.01
CA ILE A 22 7.47 8.88 -15.57
C ILE A 22 6.23 9.71 -15.23
N TRP A 23 6.02 10.00 -13.94
CA TRP A 23 4.72 10.54 -13.49
C TRP A 23 4.70 12.07 -13.38
N GLU A 24 5.77 12.73 -12.96
CA GLU A 24 5.83 14.19 -12.90
C GLU A 24 6.27 14.78 -14.25
N GLY A 25 7.26 14.17 -14.88
CA GLY A 25 7.73 14.54 -16.22
C GLY A 25 6.78 14.12 -17.35
N ARG A 26 5.77 13.29 -17.06
CA ARG A 26 4.82 12.76 -18.06
C ARG A 26 5.49 11.94 -19.18
N ASP A 27 6.67 11.40 -18.92
CA ASP A 27 7.39 10.54 -19.87
C ASP A 27 6.91 9.09 -19.74
N ILE A 28 5.69 8.82 -20.22
CA ILE A 28 5.10 7.49 -20.13
C ILE A 28 5.87 6.45 -20.94
N ALA A 29 6.59 6.89 -21.99
CA ALA A 29 7.45 6.01 -22.77
C ALA A 29 8.62 5.45 -21.93
N ALA A 30 9.03 6.16 -20.88
CA ALA A 30 10.08 5.69 -19.98
C ALA A 30 9.72 4.40 -19.25
N LEU A 31 8.44 4.03 -19.16
CA LEU A 31 8.02 2.72 -18.65
C LEU A 31 8.64 1.56 -19.44
N ASP A 32 8.96 1.73 -20.73
CA ASP A 32 9.63 0.68 -21.53
C ASP A 32 11.06 0.40 -21.08
N TRP A 33 11.71 1.38 -20.48
CA TRP A 33 13.10 1.23 -20.00
C TRP A 33 13.17 0.84 -18.53
N HIS A 34 12.26 1.38 -17.71
CA HIS A 34 12.29 1.20 -16.27
C HIS A 34 11.49 0.00 -15.79
N TYR A 35 10.58 -0.55 -16.61
CA TYR A 35 9.74 -1.66 -16.24
C TYR A 35 9.91 -2.84 -17.20
N SER A 36 9.83 -4.05 -16.67
CA SER A 36 9.87 -5.26 -17.48
C SER A 36 8.63 -5.38 -18.36
N GLU A 37 8.80 -5.95 -19.56
CA GLU A 37 7.67 -6.28 -20.44
C GLU A 37 6.68 -7.27 -19.76
N ASN A 38 7.21 -8.12 -18.87
CA ASN A 38 6.45 -9.13 -18.14
C ASN A 38 6.15 -8.69 -16.68
N LEU A 39 6.20 -7.38 -16.41
CA LEU A 39 5.88 -6.83 -15.09
C LEU A 39 4.58 -7.41 -14.52
N VAL A 40 4.61 -7.80 -13.26
CA VAL A 40 3.41 -8.14 -12.49
C VAL A 40 3.17 -7.06 -11.47
N VAL A 41 2.03 -6.38 -11.54
CA VAL A 41 1.61 -5.38 -10.55
C VAL A 41 0.43 -5.94 -9.77
N ARG A 42 0.58 -6.01 -8.46
CA ARG A 42 -0.46 -6.42 -7.52
C ARG A 42 -0.96 -5.21 -6.76
N THR A 43 -2.25 -5.01 -6.82
CA THR A 43 -2.95 -4.00 -6.02
C THR A 43 -4.09 -4.66 -5.26
N PRO A 44 -4.62 -4.06 -4.20
CA PRO A 44 -5.82 -4.60 -3.55
C PRO A 44 -7.00 -4.81 -4.51
N ALA A 45 -7.10 -4.00 -5.56
CA ALA A 45 -8.17 -4.11 -6.57
C ALA A 45 -7.98 -5.29 -7.55
N GLY A 46 -6.76 -5.84 -7.67
CA GLY A 46 -6.47 -6.96 -8.57
C GLY A 46 -5.03 -6.98 -9.08
N ILE A 47 -4.79 -7.82 -10.07
CA ILE A 47 -3.48 -8.02 -10.69
C ILE A 47 -3.52 -7.49 -12.12
N SER A 48 -2.46 -6.81 -12.51
CA SER A 48 -2.19 -6.50 -13.91
C SER A 48 -0.84 -7.08 -14.33
N GLN A 49 -0.78 -7.61 -15.55
CA GLN A 49 0.42 -8.19 -16.11
C GLN A 49 0.79 -7.52 -17.42
N GLY A 50 2.08 -7.23 -17.56
CA GLY A 50 2.65 -6.61 -18.73
C GLY A 50 2.70 -5.10 -18.69
N ASN A 51 3.78 -4.56 -19.24
CA ASN A 51 4.06 -3.12 -19.25
C ASN A 51 3.01 -2.31 -20.03
N SER A 52 2.41 -2.89 -21.09
CA SER A 52 1.35 -2.23 -21.86
C SER A 52 0.12 -1.92 -21.01
N VAL A 53 -0.25 -2.83 -20.10
CA VAL A 53 -1.35 -2.61 -19.13
C VAL A 53 -0.95 -1.54 -18.13
N GLY A 54 0.30 -1.56 -17.63
CA GLY A 54 0.84 -0.51 -16.76
C GLY A 54 0.75 0.88 -17.38
N LYS A 55 1.09 1.01 -18.67
CA LYS A 55 0.95 2.27 -19.42
C LYS A 55 -0.50 2.74 -19.53
N ALA A 56 -1.42 1.83 -19.85
CA ALA A 56 -2.84 2.16 -19.96
C ALA A 56 -3.39 2.65 -18.61
N ASN A 57 -3.06 1.97 -17.51
CA ASN A 57 -3.47 2.37 -16.16
C ASN A 57 -2.86 3.71 -15.75
N THR A 58 -1.60 3.96 -16.13
CA THR A 58 -0.94 5.26 -15.86
C THR A 58 -1.63 6.39 -16.62
N MET A 59 -1.96 6.20 -17.90
CA MET A 59 -2.68 7.20 -18.68
C MET A 59 -4.08 7.47 -18.13
N ALA A 60 -4.81 6.43 -17.71
CA ALA A 60 -6.12 6.60 -17.07
C ALA A 60 -6.00 7.43 -15.78
N THR A 61 -5.00 7.14 -14.94
CA THR A 61 -4.74 7.93 -13.72
C THR A 61 -4.38 9.38 -14.04
N LEU A 62 -3.60 9.64 -15.10
CA LEU A 62 -3.26 11.00 -15.52
C LEU A 62 -4.45 11.75 -16.13
N THR A 63 -5.42 11.05 -16.69
CA THR A 63 -6.68 11.68 -17.15
C THR A 63 -7.51 12.14 -15.96
N GLU A 64 -7.59 11.31 -14.92
CA GLU A 64 -8.32 11.62 -13.70
C GLU A 64 -7.61 12.68 -12.84
N PHE A 65 -6.28 12.67 -12.81
CA PHE A 65 -5.42 13.55 -12.01
C PHE A 65 -4.29 14.17 -12.85
N PRO A 66 -4.61 15.08 -13.80
CA PRO A 66 -3.64 15.56 -14.79
C PRO A 66 -2.49 16.39 -14.20
N ASP A 67 -2.72 17.02 -13.05
CA ASP A 67 -1.73 17.86 -12.33
C ASP A 67 -1.06 17.13 -11.15
N ARG A 68 -1.21 15.79 -11.08
CA ARG A 68 -0.68 15.00 -9.98
C ARG A 68 0.82 15.21 -9.80
N GLN A 69 1.22 15.51 -8.56
CA GLN A 69 2.60 15.54 -8.08
C GLN A 69 2.82 14.38 -7.12
N LEU A 70 4.03 13.81 -7.13
CA LEU A 70 4.41 12.67 -6.31
C LEU A 70 5.64 13.06 -5.48
N LEU A 71 5.42 13.34 -4.21
CA LEU A 71 6.50 13.66 -3.27
C LEU A 71 6.92 12.39 -2.52
N GLY A 72 8.12 11.90 -2.78
CA GLY A 72 8.70 10.77 -2.05
C GLY A 72 8.93 11.14 -0.59
N GLU A 73 8.23 10.47 0.33
CA GLU A 73 8.42 10.67 1.78
C GLU A 73 9.54 9.79 2.33
N ASP A 74 9.67 8.55 1.83
CA ASP A 74 10.70 7.59 2.25
C ASP A 74 10.89 6.47 1.22
N VAL A 75 12.11 5.93 1.14
CA VAL A 75 12.45 4.71 0.41
C VAL A 75 13.21 3.79 1.35
N ILE A 76 12.52 2.77 1.85
CA ILE A 76 13.12 1.71 2.68
C ILE A 76 13.46 0.54 1.75
N TRP A 77 14.70 0.05 1.78
CA TRP A 77 15.14 -0.92 0.80
C TRP A 77 16.14 -1.94 1.35
N CYS A 78 16.26 -3.06 0.66
CA CYS A 78 17.25 -4.11 0.89
C CYS A 78 17.65 -4.77 -0.43
N GLY A 79 18.61 -5.69 -0.35
CA GLY A 79 19.10 -6.45 -1.49
C GLY A 79 20.53 -6.08 -1.85
N ASP A 80 21.03 -6.72 -2.88
CA ASP A 80 22.39 -6.58 -3.40
C ASP A 80 22.45 -6.78 -4.91
N ASP A 81 23.65 -6.67 -5.46
CA ASP A 81 23.90 -6.79 -6.90
C ASP A 81 23.72 -8.22 -7.46
N GLU A 82 23.64 -9.24 -6.61
CA GLU A 82 23.49 -10.65 -7.03
C GLU A 82 22.02 -11.06 -7.03
N GLN A 83 21.29 -10.69 -5.98
CA GLN A 83 19.90 -11.07 -5.77
C GLN A 83 18.88 -10.03 -6.30
N GLY A 84 19.37 -8.84 -6.64
CA GLY A 84 18.54 -7.69 -6.95
C GLY A 84 18.14 -6.93 -5.69
N PHE A 85 17.36 -5.89 -5.89
CA PHE A 85 16.97 -4.94 -4.84
C PHE A 85 15.47 -4.88 -4.69
N VAL A 86 15.00 -4.78 -3.46
CA VAL A 86 13.60 -4.48 -3.16
C VAL A 86 13.52 -3.13 -2.46
N SER A 87 12.65 -2.26 -2.95
CA SER A 87 12.32 -1.00 -2.30
C SER A 87 10.86 -0.97 -1.86
N SER A 88 10.58 -0.32 -0.76
CA SER A 88 9.26 0.10 -0.34
C SER A 88 9.24 1.63 -0.33
N HIS A 89 8.58 2.21 -1.31
CA HIS A 89 8.55 3.66 -1.58
C HIS A 89 7.22 4.24 -1.11
N ARG A 90 7.28 5.08 -0.07
CA ARG A 90 6.13 5.83 0.42
C ARG A 90 6.08 7.19 -0.25
N ILE A 91 4.92 7.51 -0.82
CA ILE A 91 4.68 8.70 -1.64
C ILE A 91 3.45 9.41 -1.10
N VAL A 92 3.53 10.74 -0.95
CA VAL A 92 2.34 11.59 -0.85
C VAL A 92 2.06 12.23 -2.20
N SER A 93 0.84 12.16 -2.65
CA SER A 93 0.40 12.78 -3.91
C SER A 93 -0.55 13.93 -3.62
N THR A 94 -0.41 15.00 -4.40
CA THR A 94 -1.40 16.08 -4.50
C THR A 94 -1.93 16.12 -5.92
N ALA A 95 -3.22 16.31 -6.10
CA ALA A 95 -3.84 16.32 -7.43
C ALA A 95 -5.19 17.05 -7.42
N THR A 96 -5.67 17.42 -8.62
CA THR A 96 -7.04 17.91 -8.82
C THR A 96 -7.87 16.83 -9.52
N HIS A 97 -8.98 16.42 -8.93
CA HIS A 97 -9.88 15.43 -9.52
C HIS A 97 -10.63 16.00 -10.75
N ARG A 98 -10.46 15.33 -11.90
CA ARG A 98 -11.04 15.72 -13.20
C ARG A 98 -11.97 14.66 -13.79
N GLY A 99 -12.52 13.83 -12.95
CA GLY A 99 -13.42 12.74 -13.34
C GLY A 99 -12.67 11.45 -13.66
N GLY A 100 -13.31 10.32 -13.38
CA GLY A 100 -12.75 8.98 -13.52
C GLY A 100 -13.51 7.97 -12.67
N ILE A 101 -12.78 7.10 -12.01
CA ILE A 101 -13.38 6.02 -11.20
C ILE A 101 -14.14 6.54 -9.97
N PHE A 102 -13.84 7.75 -9.51
CA PHE A 102 -14.53 8.41 -8.39
C PHE A 102 -15.71 9.29 -8.83
N GLY A 103 -16.13 9.21 -10.10
CA GLY A 103 -17.25 9.94 -10.64
C GLY A 103 -16.88 11.12 -11.54
N PRO A 104 -17.81 12.07 -11.77
CA PRO A 104 -17.59 13.20 -12.67
C PRO A 104 -16.57 14.20 -12.12
N ASP A 105 -16.03 15.06 -13.01
CA ASP A 105 -15.11 16.15 -12.64
C ASP A 105 -15.67 17.02 -11.52
N THR A 106 -14.93 17.11 -10.42
CA THR A 106 -15.32 17.92 -9.25
C THR A 106 -14.45 19.17 -9.09
N GLY A 107 -13.28 19.21 -9.72
CA GLY A 107 -12.28 20.26 -9.51
C GLY A 107 -11.68 20.32 -8.10
N ILE A 108 -12.00 19.35 -7.24
CA ILE A 108 -11.52 19.31 -5.86
C ILE A 108 -10.05 18.87 -5.85
N LYS A 109 -9.24 19.57 -5.05
CA LYS A 109 -7.87 19.17 -4.75
C LYS A 109 -7.88 18.07 -3.69
N VAL A 110 -7.16 16.98 -3.96
CA VAL A 110 -7.03 15.83 -3.07
C VAL A 110 -5.57 15.57 -2.71
N VAL A 111 -5.37 15.02 -1.52
CA VAL A 111 -4.07 14.55 -1.01
C VAL A 111 -4.21 13.11 -0.58
N PHE A 112 -3.35 12.23 -1.06
CA PHE A 112 -3.41 10.82 -0.73
C PHE A 112 -2.03 10.18 -0.75
N ARG A 113 -1.85 9.12 0.04
CA ARG A 113 -0.61 8.35 0.04
C ARG A 113 -0.70 7.12 -0.86
N THR A 114 0.46 6.70 -1.31
CA THR A 114 0.69 5.44 -2.00
C THR A 114 1.95 4.82 -1.41
N ILE A 115 1.95 3.51 -1.20
CA ILE A 115 3.16 2.75 -0.92
C ILE A 115 3.32 1.73 -2.05
N ALA A 116 4.49 1.72 -2.67
CA ALA A 116 4.87 0.81 -3.73
C ALA A 116 6.10 0.01 -3.33
N ASP A 117 5.93 -1.30 -3.16
CA ASP A 117 7.03 -2.23 -3.04
C ASP A 117 7.44 -2.66 -4.45
N THR A 118 8.71 -2.50 -4.81
CA THR A 118 9.20 -2.88 -6.14
C THR A 118 10.43 -3.77 -6.03
N PHE A 119 10.46 -4.84 -6.82
CA PHE A 119 11.67 -5.61 -7.05
C PHE A 119 12.37 -5.11 -8.30
N CYS A 120 13.63 -4.71 -8.13
CA CYS A 120 14.46 -4.11 -9.17
C CYS A 120 15.71 -4.96 -9.43
N HIS A 121 16.00 -5.20 -10.70
CA HIS A 121 17.22 -5.84 -11.14
C HIS A 121 17.63 -5.29 -12.51
N GLY A 122 18.91 -4.96 -12.71
CA GLY A 122 19.41 -4.50 -13.98
C GLY A 122 18.67 -3.26 -14.52
N ASN A 123 18.49 -2.23 -13.68
CA ASN A 123 17.82 -0.97 -14.05
C ASN A 123 16.33 -1.10 -14.43
N ARG A 124 15.69 -2.19 -14.03
CA ARG A 124 14.27 -2.44 -14.30
C ARG A 124 13.53 -2.92 -13.07
N VAL A 125 12.25 -2.52 -12.98
CA VAL A 125 11.25 -3.08 -12.06
C VAL A 125 10.64 -4.32 -12.71
N TRP A 126 10.61 -5.44 -11.96
CA TRP A 126 10.12 -6.73 -12.45
C TRP A 126 8.85 -7.18 -11.73
N ASP A 127 8.70 -6.81 -10.47
CA ASP A 127 7.53 -7.07 -9.63
C ASP A 127 7.15 -5.81 -8.88
N GLU A 128 5.86 -5.58 -8.69
CA GLU A 128 5.34 -4.46 -7.93
C GLU A 128 4.14 -4.87 -7.09
N TRP A 129 4.08 -4.38 -5.85
CA TRP A 129 2.93 -4.41 -4.95
C TRP A 129 2.61 -2.98 -4.56
N LEU A 130 1.45 -2.50 -4.96
CA LEU A 130 1.09 -1.10 -4.81
C LEU A 130 -0.23 -0.95 -4.05
N ILE A 131 -0.22 -0.19 -2.98
CA ILE A 131 -1.41 0.23 -2.26
C ILE A 131 -1.53 1.75 -2.36
N ARG A 132 -2.61 2.21 -2.98
CA ARG A 132 -3.02 3.61 -2.98
C ARG A 132 -4.14 3.78 -1.96
N ASP A 133 -4.10 4.86 -1.17
CA ASP A 133 -5.19 5.25 -0.30
C ASP A 133 -6.37 5.83 -1.11
N ASN A 134 -7.09 4.93 -1.81
CA ASN A 134 -8.28 5.29 -2.58
C ASN A 134 -9.39 5.81 -1.66
N GLY A 135 -9.42 5.33 -0.41
CA GLY A 135 -10.34 5.82 0.62
C GLY A 135 -10.13 7.30 0.94
N ALA A 136 -8.88 7.79 0.96
CA ALA A 136 -8.59 9.21 1.15
C ALA A 136 -9.13 10.06 0.00
N ILE A 137 -9.03 9.58 -1.23
CA ILE A 137 -9.60 10.27 -2.39
C ILE A 137 -11.13 10.34 -2.25
N ALA A 138 -11.80 9.20 -2.07
CA ALA A 138 -13.25 9.12 -1.93
C ALA A 138 -13.76 10.04 -0.81
N THR A 139 -13.15 10.00 0.36
CA THR A 139 -13.56 10.82 1.51
C THR A 139 -13.45 12.31 1.23
N GLN A 140 -12.37 12.77 0.60
CA GLN A 140 -12.19 14.17 0.22
C GLN A 140 -13.17 14.62 -0.87
N LEU A 141 -13.67 13.69 -1.69
CA LEU A 141 -14.73 13.93 -2.67
C LEU A 141 -16.14 13.80 -2.07
N GLY A 142 -16.27 13.59 -0.76
CA GLY A 142 -17.57 13.52 -0.05
C GLY A 142 -18.25 12.16 -0.14
N GLN A 143 -17.53 11.08 -0.50
CA GLN A 143 -18.04 9.72 -0.59
C GLN A 143 -17.58 8.89 0.61
N THR A 144 -18.40 7.94 1.07
CA THR A 144 -17.89 6.88 1.92
C THR A 144 -17.16 5.82 1.08
N THR A 145 -16.25 5.07 1.68
CA THR A 145 -15.57 3.98 0.97
C THR A 145 -16.51 2.87 0.51
N LYS A 146 -17.64 2.68 1.22
CA LYS A 146 -18.71 1.77 0.82
C LYS A 146 -19.45 2.27 -0.41
N ASP A 147 -19.82 3.56 -0.45
CA ASP A 147 -20.52 4.15 -1.61
C ASP A 147 -19.62 4.15 -2.85
N ALA A 148 -18.33 4.44 -2.69
CA ALA A 148 -17.34 4.34 -3.77
C ALA A 148 -17.20 2.90 -4.30
N ALA A 149 -17.18 1.90 -3.43
CA ALA A 149 -17.16 0.49 -3.84
C ALA A 149 -18.45 0.09 -4.57
N GLN A 150 -19.63 0.55 -4.09
CA GLN A 150 -20.91 0.31 -4.75
C GLN A 150 -20.95 0.96 -6.14
N ALA A 151 -20.47 2.19 -6.25
CA ALA A 151 -20.43 2.90 -7.54
C ALA A 151 -19.55 2.18 -8.59
N LEU A 152 -18.43 1.57 -8.17
CA LEU A 152 -17.62 0.73 -9.05
C LEU A 152 -18.41 -0.48 -9.56
N ILE A 153 -19.13 -1.17 -8.67
CA ILE A 153 -19.98 -2.32 -9.04
C ILE A 153 -21.09 -1.88 -9.99
N ASP A 154 -21.77 -0.79 -9.71
CA ASP A 154 -22.87 -0.25 -10.51
C ASP A 154 -22.39 0.20 -11.91
N SER A 155 -21.13 0.61 -12.05
CA SER A 155 -20.50 0.92 -13.33
C SER A 155 -20.11 -0.31 -14.16
N GLY A 156 -20.28 -1.52 -13.59
CA GLY A 156 -19.97 -2.79 -14.24
C GLY A 156 -18.59 -3.35 -13.92
N ASP A 157 -17.86 -2.77 -12.97
CA ASP A 157 -16.61 -3.37 -12.46
C ASP A 157 -16.93 -4.50 -11.47
N LEU A 158 -17.20 -5.68 -12.02
CA LEU A 158 -17.51 -6.90 -11.28
C LEU A 158 -16.27 -7.79 -11.02
N ALA A 159 -15.09 -7.35 -11.43
CA ALA A 159 -13.85 -8.07 -11.16
C ALA A 159 -13.64 -8.22 -9.65
N PHE A 160 -13.43 -9.46 -9.19
CA PHE A 160 -13.17 -9.71 -7.78
C PHE A 160 -11.77 -9.19 -7.43
N PRO A 161 -11.62 -8.44 -6.30
CA PRO A 161 -10.33 -7.96 -5.86
C PRO A 161 -9.28 -9.05 -5.64
N LEU A 162 -8.01 -8.65 -5.46
CA LEU A 162 -6.89 -9.55 -5.23
C LEU A 162 -7.20 -10.54 -4.10
N ASN A 163 -6.91 -11.80 -4.34
CA ASN A 163 -6.87 -12.84 -3.33
C ASN A 163 -5.75 -13.86 -3.65
N PRO A 164 -5.31 -14.68 -2.68
CA PRO A 164 -4.17 -15.58 -2.88
C PRO A 164 -4.36 -16.61 -4.01
N SER A 165 -5.59 -16.96 -4.36
CA SER A 165 -5.86 -17.95 -5.42
C SER A 165 -5.72 -17.37 -6.83
N THR A 166 -5.76 -16.06 -6.96
CA THR A 166 -5.62 -15.34 -8.23
C THR A 166 -4.23 -14.75 -8.43
N ASP A 167 -3.33 -14.86 -7.43
CA ASP A 167 -1.99 -14.30 -7.53
C ASP A 167 -1.15 -15.03 -8.58
N ILE A 168 -0.31 -14.28 -9.27
CA ILE A 168 0.59 -14.75 -10.30
C ILE A 168 2.01 -14.69 -9.72
N LEU A 169 2.75 -15.80 -9.83
CA LEU A 169 4.15 -15.81 -9.41
C LEU A 169 4.98 -14.88 -10.29
N GLY A 170 5.64 -13.93 -9.64
CA GLY A 170 6.64 -13.06 -10.26
C GLY A 170 8.06 -13.59 -10.05
N PRO A 171 9.07 -12.91 -10.57
CA PRO A 171 10.47 -13.32 -10.41
C PRO A 171 11.00 -13.16 -8.99
N TYR A 172 10.37 -12.33 -8.15
CA TYR A 172 10.79 -12.15 -6.77
C TYR A 172 10.05 -13.07 -5.81
N THR A 173 10.81 -13.95 -5.16
CA THR A 173 10.30 -14.92 -4.18
C THR A 173 10.88 -14.72 -2.77
N GLY A 174 11.64 -13.65 -2.56
CA GLY A 174 12.25 -13.35 -1.27
C GLY A 174 11.26 -12.78 -0.24
N ALA A 175 11.66 -12.79 1.03
CA ALA A 175 10.87 -12.27 2.15
C ALA A 175 11.47 -10.99 2.78
N GLY A 176 12.44 -10.36 2.10
CA GLY A 176 13.12 -9.16 2.61
C GLY A 176 14.46 -9.48 3.30
N ASN A 177 14.76 -8.80 4.40
CA ASN A 177 15.99 -8.97 5.13
C ASN A 177 15.79 -9.37 6.61
N ASN A 178 16.88 -9.81 7.25
CA ASN A 178 16.89 -10.20 8.66
C ASN A 178 17.39 -9.07 9.58
N ASN A 179 17.17 -7.81 9.21
CA ASN A 179 17.57 -6.69 10.03
C ASN A 179 16.72 -6.63 11.31
N GLU A 180 17.36 -6.32 12.44
CA GLU A 180 16.72 -6.27 13.77
C GLU A 180 15.48 -5.38 13.85
N TRP A 181 15.46 -4.25 13.13
CA TRP A 181 14.34 -3.31 13.14
C TRP A 181 13.14 -3.84 12.36
N GLY A 182 13.38 -4.61 11.28
CA GLY A 182 12.35 -5.34 10.58
C GLY A 182 11.74 -6.43 11.47
N GLN A 183 12.58 -7.20 12.15
CA GLN A 183 12.13 -8.24 13.08
C GLN A 183 11.33 -7.65 14.24
N LYS A 184 11.82 -6.57 14.86
CA LYS A 184 11.11 -5.88 15.96
C LYS A 184 9.73 -5.39 15.52
N HIS A 185 9.63 -4.78 14.34
CA HIS A 185 8.35 -4.34 13.80
C HIS A 185 7.41 -5.52 13.52
N ALA A 186 7.94 -6.59 12.94
CA ALA A 186 7.19 -7.80 12.66
C ALA A 186 6.60 -8.44 13.93
N GLU A 187 7.39 -8.52 15.00
CA GLU A 187 6.93 -9.03 16.31
C GLU A 187 5.81 -8.18 16.92
N ILE A 188 5.95 -6.84 16.85
CA ILE A 188 4.92 -5.92 17.34
C ILE A 188 3.63 -6.10 16.55
N LEU A 189 3.71 -6.08 15.22
CA LEU A 189 2.56 -6.21 14.35
C LEU A 189 1.88 -7.57 14.50
N GLN A 190 2.65 -8.65 14.65
CA GLN A 190 2.13 -9.99 14.88
C GLN A 190 1.34 -10.08 16.19
N LYS A 191 1.83 -9.50 17.29
CA LYS A 191 1.11 -9.45 18.57
C LYS A 191 -0.19 -8.67 18.44
N ILE A 192 -0.15 -7.49 17.80
CA ILE A 192 -1.35 -6.69 17.53
C ILE A 192 -2.38 -7.53 16.76
N MET A 193 -1.95 -8.24 15.72
CA MET A 193 -2.82 -9.08 14.90
C MET A 193 -3.32 -10.35 15.60
N LEU A 194 -2.66 -10.77 16.68
CA LEU A 194 -3.16 -11.80 17.61
C LEU A 194 -4.08 -11.23 18.69
N ALA A 195 -4.47 -9.95 18.60
CA ALA A 195 -5.27 -9.21 19.57
C ALA A 195 -4.57 -9.01 20.94
N GLU A 196 -3.24 -9.10 20.98
CA GLU A 196 -2.43 -8.76 22.16
C GLU A 196 -2.18 -7.23 22.20
N PHE A 197 -3.25 -6.43 22.23
CA PHE A 197 -3.19 -4.97 22.08
C PHE A 197 -2.40 -4.25 23.19
N GLY A 198 -2.13 -4.92 24.31
CA GLY A 198 -1.27 -4.39 25.37
C GLY A 198 0.15 -4.06 24.88
N VAL A 199 0.65 -4.74 23.84
CA VAL A 199 1.96 -4.44 23.23
C VAL A 199 2.08 -3.01 22.72
N ILE A 200 0.95 -2.39 22.37
CA ILE A 200 0.94 -1.01 21.83
C ILE A 200 1.48 -0.02 22.86
N GLU A 201 1.11 -0.17 24.14
CA GLU A 201 1.58 0.71 25.21
C GLU A 201 3.08 0.61 25.46
N ASP A 202 3.65 -0.58 25.25
CA ASP A 202 5.07 -0.83 25.48
C ASP A 202 5.94 -0.49 24.25
N ALA A 203 5.36 -0.61 23.04
CA ALA A 203 6.10 -0.52 21.80
C ALA A 203 6.08 0.88 21.14
N TYR A 204 5.01 1.66 21.38
CA TYR A 204 4.82 2.96 20.73
C TYR A 204 5.24 4.12 21.64
N ASP A 205 5.83 5.14 21.02
CA ASP A 205 5.99 6.44 21.68
C ASP A 205 4.62 7.03 22.01
N ARG A 206 4.47 7.59 23.20
CA ARG A 206 3.19 8.19 23.66
C ARG A 206 2.70 9.32 22.75
N ALA A 207 3.60 9.98 22.03
CA ALA A 207 3.31 11.05 21.07
C ALA A 207 3.51 10.60 19.62
N CYS A 208 3.39 9.29 19.33
CA CYS A 208 3.57 8.78 17.98
C CYS A 208 2.63 9.48 16.98
N HIS A 209 3.16 9.75 15.79
CA HIS A 209 2.41 10.29 14.67
C HIS A 209 2.00 9.13 13.73
N LEU A 210 0.75 9.14 13.31
CA LEU A 210 0.11 8.05 12.59
C LEU A 210 -0.54 8.57 11.31
N ALA A 211 -0.33 7.87 10.21
CA ALA A 211 -1.03 8.07 8.96
C ALA A 211 -1.71 6.76 8.55
N TYR A 212 -3.04 6.75 8.60
CA TYR A 212 -3.87 5.58 8.39
C TYR A 212 -4.78 5.73 7.16
N PRO A 213 -5.40 4.63 6.67
CA PRO A 213 -6.27 4.66 5.51
C PRO A 213 -7.41 5.68 5.61
N CYS A 214 -7.90 6.14 4.47
CA CYS A 214 -8.87 7.21 4.32
C CYS A 214 -8.35 8.61 4.67
N GLY A 215 -7.03 8.82 4.58
CA GLY A 215 -6.39 10.11 4.85
C GLY A 215 -6.38 10.49 6.33
N VAL A 216 -6.52 9.54 7.22
CA VAL A 216 -6.51 9.79 8.67
C VAL A 216 -5.09 10.13 9.12
N GLU A 217 -4.94 11.31 9.71
CA GLU A 217 -3.73 11.72 10.43
C GLU A 217 -4.07 11.83 11.92
N ALA A 218 -3.32 11.13 12.76
CA ALA A 218 -3.60 11.05 14.20
C ALA A 218 -2.32 11.01 15.04
N HIS A 219 -2.46 11.15 16.34
CA HIS A 219 -1.37 11.08 17.30
C HIS A 219 -1.76 10.25 18.52
N GLY A 220 -0.76 9.55 19.06
CA GLY A 220 -0.87 8.85 20.33
C GLY A 220 -1.43 7.44 20.24
N ILE A 221 -1.27 6.74 21.33
CA ILE A 221 -1.53 5.29 21.48
C ILE A 221 -3.00 4.93 21.23
N ASP A 222 -3.93 5.79 21.64
CA ASP A 222 -5.37 5.50 21.49
C ASP A 222 -5.77 5.38 20.02
N ALA A 223 -5.20 6.20 19.15
CA ALA A 223 -5.46 6.10 17.71
C ALA A 223 -4.89 4.82 17.08
N VAL A 224 -3.74 4.32 17.57
CA VAL A 224 -3.21 3.01 17.17
C VAL A 224 -4.19 1.90 17.54
N LYS A 225 -4.68 1.93 18.79
CA LYS A 225 -5.68 0.96 19.30
C LYS A 225 -6.96 1.03 18.49
N GLU A 226 -7.49 2.21 18.23
CA GLU A 226 -8.72 2.40 17.46
C GLU A 226 -8.62 1.75 16.08
N PHE A 227 -7.53 2.00 15.34
CA PHE A 227 -7.33 1.43 14.02
C PHE A 227 -7.26 -0.11 14.05
N PHE A 228 -6.36 -0.67 14.86
CA PHE A 228 -6.12 -2.12 14.84
C PHE A 228 -7.24 -2.91 15.51
N ILE A 229 -7.86 -2.41 16.58
CA ILE A 229 -9.03 -3.03 17.19
C ILE A 229 -10.19 -3.02 16.18
N GLY A 230 -10.44 -1.90 15.50
CA GLY A 230 -11.48 -1.80 14.48
C GLY A 230 -11.29 -2.79 13.33
N LEU A 231 -10.04 -2.95 12.86
CA LEU A 231 -9.71 -3.93 11.83
C LEU A 231 -9.89 -5.38 12.33
N ARG A 232 -9.31 -5.71 13.49
CA ARG A 232 -9.38 -7.07 14.03
C ARG A 232 -10.78 -7.47 14.49
N SER A 233 -11.57 -6.51 15.00
CA SER A 233 -12.96 -6.76 15.36
C SER A 233 -13.82 -7.13 14.16
N ALA A 234 -13.57 -6.55 12.99
CA ALA A 234 -14.27 -6.92 11.75
C ALA A 234 -13.89 -8.33 11.25
N PHE A 235 -12.63 -8.73 11.46
CA PHE A 235 -12.06 -10.00 10.99
C PHE A 235 -11.43 -10.81 12.13
N PRO A 236 -12.21 -11.24 13.15
CA PRO A 236 -11.66 -11.80 14.39
C PRO A 236 -10.85 -13.09 14.20
N HIS A 237 -11.24 -13.92 13.24
CA HIS A 237 -10.59 -15.22 12.97
C HIS A 237 -9.73 -15.21 11.71
N ALA A 238 -9.56 -14.06 11.08
CA ALA A 238 -8.74 -13.97 9.87
C ALA A 238 -7.28 -14.29 10.15
N ASN A 239 -6.67 -15.04 9.23
CA ASN A 239 -5.27 -15.41 9.28
C ASN A 239 -4.41 -14.22 8.83
N PHE A 240 -3.50 -13.82 9.72
CA PHE A 240 -2.50 -12.78 9.44
C PHE A 240 -1.20 -13.43 8.96
N LYS A 241 -0.59 -12.85 7.94
CA LYS A 241 0.69 -13.28 7.40
C LYS A 241 1.57 -12.10 7.06
N ILE A 242 2.82 -12.13 7.50
CA ILE A 242 3.86 -11.24 7.01
C ILE A 242 4.36 -11.81 5.68
N GLU A 243 4.19 -11.06 4.61
CA GLU A 243 4.58 -11.43 3.25
C GLU A 243 6.02 -11.01 2.94
N HIS A 244 6.42 -9.85 3.46
CA HIS A 244 7.73 -9.27 3.22
C HIS A 244 8.11 -8.30 4.33
N GLN A 245 9.38 -8.28 4.75
CA GLN A 245 9.85 -7.32 5.74
C GLN A 245 11.21 -6.74 5.36
N ILE A 246 11.35 -5.44 5.54
CA ILE A 246 12.63 -4.73 5.43
C ILE A 246 12.84 -3.96 6.72
N GLY A 247 13.99 -4.16 7.35
CA GLY A 247 14.50 -3.27 8.40
C GLY A 247 15.73 -2.55 7.90
N ARG A 248 15.89 -1.28 8.34
CA ARG A 248 17.01 -0.45 7.91
C ARG A 248 17.37 0.61 8.94
N HIS A 249 18.66 0.86 9.09
CA HIS A 249 19.20 1.96 9.88
C HIS A 249 20.32 2.62 9.09
N ASP A 250 20.04 3.78 8.54
CA ASP A 250 21.00 4.59 7.79
C ASP A 250 21.60 5.68 8.69
N ALA A 251 22.82 6.11 8.34
CA ALA A 251 23.47 7.21 9.05
C ALA A 251 22.58 8.47 9.03
N MET A 252 22.48 9.15 10.18
CA MET A 252 21.69 10.37 10.37
C MET A 252 20.17 10.22 10.29
N LEU A 253 19.65 9.00 10.11
CA LEU A 253 18.21 8.71 10.12
C LEU A 253 17.87 7.79 11.31
N GLY A 254 16.62 7.89 11.80
CA GLY A 254 16.11 6.90 12.75
C GLY A 254 16.00 5.52 12.10
N PRO A 255 16.06 4.44 12.90
CA PRO A 255 15.77 3.10 12.38
C PRO A 255 14.36 3.03 11.79
N ARG A 256 14.21 2.34 10.66
CA ARG A 256 12.97 2.25 9.90
C ARG A 256 12.67 0.81 9.51
N SER A 257 11.41 0.52 9.30
CA SER A 257 10.98 -0.75 8.75
C SER A 257 9.79 -0.59 7.83
N ALA A 258 9.75 -1.41 6.78
CA ALA A 258 8.61 -1.60 5.90
C ALA A 258 8.17 -3.07 5.96
N ILE A 259 6.89 -3.31 6.25
CA ILE A 259 6.32 -4.66 6.26
C ILE A 259 5.11 -4.68 5.35
N ARG A 260 5.14 -5.58 4.35
CA ARG A 260 3.96 -5.96 3.59
C ARG A 260 3.35 -7.21 4.22
N TRP A 261 2.05 -7.16 4.43
CA TRP A 261 1.31 -8.19 5.14
C TRP A 261 -0.05 -8.46 4.49
N SER A 262 -0.63 -9.59 4.82
CA SER A 262 -1.99 -9.94 4.43
C SER A 262 -2.82 -10.38 5.61
N LEU A 263 -4.14 -10.17 5.50
CA LEU A 263 -5.13 -10.66 6.43
C LEU A 263 -6.26 -11.31 5.62
N THR A 264 -6.46 -12.63 5.79
CA THR A 264 -7.41 -13.41 4.99
C THR A 264 -8.38 -14.15 5.88
N GLY A 265 -9.67 -13.96 5.67
CA GLY A 265 -10.73 -14.62 6.45
C GLY A 265 -12.09 -14.00 6.20
N LYS A 266 -13.03 -14.27 7.09
CA LYS A 266 -14.41 -13.80 6.96
C LYS A 266 -14.68 -12.53 7.72
N HIS A 267 -15.57 -11.71 7.17
CA HIS A 267 -16.17 -10.58 7.86
C HIS A 267 -17.24 -11.12 8.84
N GLU A 268 -16.78 -11.48 10.05
CA GLU A 268 -17.59 -12.17 11.08
C GLU A 268 -17.89 -11.30 12.29
N GLY A 269 -17.30 -10.12 12.40
CA GLY A 269 -17.46 -9.27 13.56
C GLY A 269 -17.85 -7.84 13.23
N TYR A 270 -18.30 -7.13 14.24
CA TYR A 270 -18.55 -5.69 14.16
C TYR A 270 -17.22 -4.93 14.23
N GLY A 271 -17.10 -3.90 13.44
CA GLY A 271 -15.91 -3.07 13.42
C GLY A 271 -15.97 -2.04 12.29
N ARG A 272 -14.85 -1.81 11.68
CA ARG A 272 -14.65 -0.82 10.61
C ARG A 272 -15.63 -0.97 9.43
N TYR A 273 -16.13 -2.18 9.17
CA TYR A 273 -16.98 -2.49 8.01
C TYR A 273 -18.44 -2.80 8.39
N GLY A 274 -18.90 -2.34 9.56
CA GLY A 274 -20.28 -2.48 10.00
C GLY A 274 -20.64 -3.87 10.50
N PRO A 275 -21.92 -4.31 10.37
CA PRO A 275 -22.37 -5.61 10.80
C PRO A 275 -21.74 -6.76 10.03
N PRO A 276 -21.49 -7.93 10.67
CA PRO A 276 -20.90 -9.08 10.00
C PRO A 276 -21.76 -9.58 8.83
N THR A 277 -21.12 -9.93 7.73
CA THR A 277 -21.76 -10.39 6.50
C THR A 277 -21.42 -11.83 6.14
N GLY A 278 -20.39 -12.41 6.75
CA GLY A 278 -19.84 -13.72 6.40
C GLY A 278 -19.02 -13.75 5.11
N ALA A 279 -18.85 -12.61 4.44
CA ALA A 279 -18.08 -12.52 3.20
C ALA A 279 -16.61 -12.87 3.42
N GLU A 280 -16.03 -13.63 2.50
CA GLU A 280 -14.59 -13.91 2.47
C GLU A 280 -13.84 -12.64 2.01
N VAL A 281 -12.83 -12.25 2.75
CA VAL A 281 -12.05 -11.03 2.50
C VAL A 281 -10.56 -11.32 2.55
N HIS A 282 -9.84 -10.76 1.60
CA HIS A 282 -8.38 -10.69 1.59
C HIS A 282 -7.95 -9.23 1.66
N VAL A 283 -7.21 -8.88 2.69
CA VAL A 283 -6.63 -7.55 2.88
C VAL A 283 -5.15 -7.62 2.56
N MET A 284 -4.70 -6.82 1.61
CA MET A 284 -3.29 -6.51 1.40
C MET A 284 -2.96 -5.22 2.15
N GLY A 285 -1.95 -5.25 3.02
CA GLY A 285 -1.52 -4.11 3.80
C GLY A 285 -0.02 -3.87 3.71
N VAL A 286 0.39 -2.62 3.84
CA VAL A 286 1.80 -2.22 4.00
C VAL A 286 1.91 -1.23 5.15
N SER A 287 2.85 -1.48 6.06
CA SER A 287 3.15 -0.63 7.20
C SER A 287 4.59 -0.14 7.13
N HIS A 288 4.80 1.16 7.15
CA HIS A 288 6.09 1.82 7.34
C HIS A 288 6.17 2.37 8.76
N VAL A 289 7.25 2.09 9.45
CA VAL A 289 7.49 2.65 10.78
C VAL A 289 8.87 3.27 10.90
N GLU A 290 8.96 4.25 11.80
CA GLU A 290 10.21 4.86 12.25
C GLU A 290 10.30 4.73 13.77
N PHE A 291 11.43 4.22 14.25
CA PHE A 291 11.71 4.09 15.67
C PHE A 291 12.40 5.34 16.20
N GLY A 292 12.00 5.74 17.39
CA GLY A 292 12.64 6.78 18.20
C GLY A 292 13.19 6.21 19.50
N PRO A 293 13.70 7.08 20.40
CA PRO A 293 14.25 6.65 21.68
C PRO A 293 13.24 5.95 22.61
N TRP A 294 11.95 6.24 22.44
CA TRP A 294 10.87 5.73 23.30
C TRP A 294 9.91 4.77 22.58
N GLY A 295 10.34 4.19 21.45
CA GLY A 295 9.53 3.24 20.69
C GLY A 295 9.21 3.72 19.28
N LEU A 296 8.16 3.17 18.71
CA LEU A 296 7.62 3.58 17.41
C LEU A 296 7.10 5.01 17.49
N ARG A 297 7.74 5.94 16.77
CA ARG A 297 7.39 7.36 16.79
C ARG A 297 6.59 7.82 15.59
N ARG A 298 6.66 7.08 14.49
CA ARG A 298 5.86 7.31 13.28
C ARG A 298 5.42 5.99 12.69
N GLU A 299 4.19 5.93 12.25
CA GLU A 299 3.66 4.81 11.48
C GLU A 299 2.81 5.34 10.33
N THR A 300 3.00 4.74 9.16
CA THR A 300 2.08 4.87 8.03
C THR A 300 1.66 3.46 7.63
N THR A 301 0.38 3.16 7.82
CA THR A 301 -0.19 1.87 7.41
C THR A 301 -1.27 2.12 6.38
N LEU A 302 -1.16 1.46 5.23
CA LEU A 302 -2.14 1.53 4.15
C LEU A 302 -2.78 0.17 3.90
N ILE A 303 -4.09 0.20 3.75
CA ILE A 303 -4.95 -0.81 3.15
C ILE A 303 -5.91 -0.08 2.20
N ASP A 304 -6.57 -0.78 1.28
CA ASP A 304 -7.60 -0.18 0.43
C ASP A 304 -8.99 -0.58 0.93
N ASP A 305 -9.63 0.31 1.68
CA ASP A 305 -10.98 0.10 2.23
C ASP A 305 -12.03 -0.07 1.14
N ILE A 306 -11.84 0.54 -0.05
CA ILE A 306 -12.77 0.39 -1.18
C ILE A 306 -12.70 -1.04 -1.73
N ALA A 307 -11.50 -1.58 -1.88
CA ALA A 307 -11.32 -2.97 -2.31
C ALA A 307 -11.88 -3.98 -1.30
N ILE A 308 -11.79 -3.69 0.00
CA ILE A 308 -12.39 -4.51 1.05
C ILE A 308 -13.93 -4.46 0.96
N TRP A 309 -14.52 -3.27 0.87
CA TRP A 309 -15.96 -3.12 0.69
C TRP A 309 -16.46 -3.80 -0.59
N LYS A 310 -15.70 -3.70 -1.69
CA LYS A 310 -16.05 -4.37 -2.94
C LYS A 310 -16.14 -5.89 -2.78
N GLN A 311 -15.19 -6.51 -2.06
CA GLN A 311 -15.24 -7.94 -1.74
C GLN A 311 -16.50 -8.31 -0.96
N ILE A 312 -16.87 -7.51 0.04
CA ILE A 312 -18.07 -7.72 0.86
C ILE A 312 -19.33 -7.58 -0.01
N LEU A 313 -19.45 -6.50 -0.76
CA LEU A 313 -20.64 -6.20 -1.54
C LEU A 313 -20.88 -7.21 -2.67
N LEU A 314 -19.86 -7.60 -3.42
CA LEU A 314 -20.00 -8.60 -4.49
C LEU A 314 -20.54 -9.95 -3.99
N GLN A 315 -20.23 -10.34 -2.76
CA GLN A 315 -20.71 -11.61 -2.18
C GLN A 315 -22.11 -11.47 -1.54
N THR A 316 -22.49 -10.29 -1.08
CA THR A 316 -23.81 -10.06 -0.51
C THR A 316 -24.90 -9.83 -1.57
N LEU A 317 -24.56 -9.23 -2.71
CA LEU A 317 -25.47 -9.06 -3.85
C LEU A 317 -25.93 -10.40 -4.47
N VAL A 318 -25.15 -11.46 -4.32
CA VAL A 318 -25.48 -12.80 -4.86
C VAL A 318 -26.44 -13.56 -3.95
N GLN A 319 -26.72 -13.07 -2.73
CA GLN A 319 -27.58 -13.74 -1.73
C GLN A 319 -29.02 -13.18 -1.72
N GLU A 320 -29.27 -12.06 -2.42
CA GLU A 320 -30.62 -11.50 -2.68
C GLU A 320 -31.16 -11.98 -4.03
#